data_7c15db70b53bf971d0268b540409f8be
#
_entry.id   7c15db70b53bf971d0268b540409f8be
#
_cell.length_a   1.000
_cell.length_b   1.000
_cell.length_c   1.000
_cell.angle_alpha   90.00
_cell.angle_beta   90.00
_cell.angle_gamma   90.00
#
_symmetry.space_group_name_H-M   'P 1'
#
loop_
_entity.id
_entity.type
_entity.pdbx_description
1 polymer ?
#
loop_
_entity_poly.entity_id
_entity_poly.type
_entity_poly.pdbx_seq_one_letter_code
_entity_poly.pdbx_strand_id
1 'polypeptide(L)'
;KILNKFRYIGFLREWKQFKEASEKTGDDRFVLSAKNFYPILHEKGSTQYFDRHYIYHPAWAARKLKEISPEFHIDISSTLNFSTLVSAFIPVKFYDYRPADITLSNFSSGSANLLKLPFLDNTIKSLSCMHTLEHIGLGRYGDPIDPTSDIRAMKELERVLEVGGNLLIVVPIGKPTIQFNSQRIYSYDQVVNTFSHLQVREFTLLTDDGK
;
A
#
# COMPACT_ATOMS: atom_id res chain seq x y z
N LYS A 1 -17.43 24.02 7.70
CA LYS A 1 -18.76 23.78 8.33
C LYS A 1 -19.92 24.28 7.46
N ILE A 2 -19.87 25.50 6.90
CA ILE A 2 -20.94 26.10 6.07
C ILE A 2 -21.15 25.28 4.77
N LEU A 3 -20.09 24.89 4.07
CA LEU A 3 -20.15 24.13 2.83
C LEU A 3 -20.86 22.77 3.00
N ASN A 4 -20.62 22.08 4.12
CA ASN A 4 -21.29 20.82 4.43
C ASN A 4 -22.81 21.00 4.65
N LYS A 5 -23.25 22.13 5.18
CA LYS A 5 -24.67 22.44 5.35
C LYS A 5 -25.37 22.57 4.00
N PHE A 6 -24.78 23.27 3.03
CA PHE A 6 -25.34 23.39 1.67
C PHE A 6 -25.39 22.04 0.93
N ARG A 7 -24.35 21.23 1.07
CA ARG A 7 -24.32 19.88 0.48
C ARG A 7 -25.40 18.97 1.09
N TYR A 8 -25.59 19.06 2.39
CA TYR A 8 -26.64 18.30 3.07
C TYR A 8 -28.05 18.72 2.63
N ILE A 9 -28.29 20.01 2.41
CA ILE A 9 -29.56 20.50 1.82
C ILE A 9 -29.75 19.93 0.41
N GLY A 10 -28.68 19.88 -0.39
CA GLY A 10 -28.71 19.22 -1.70
C GLY A 10 -29.11 17.76 -1.60
N PHE A 11 -28.50 17.01 -0.67
CA PHE A 11 -28.84 15.61 -0.38
C PHE A 11 -30.34 15.43 -0.04
N LEU A 12 -30.90 16.31 0.80
CA LEU A 12 -32.33 16.23 1.17
C LEU A 12 -33.24 16.51 -0.02
N ARG A 13 -32.86 17.40 -0.93
CA ARG A 13 -33.63 17.66 -2.17
C ARG A 13 -33.61 16.41 -3.08
N GLU A 14 -32.45 15.79 -3.26
CA GLU A 14 -32.30 14.57 -4.05
C GLU A 14 -33.06 13.39 -3.44
N TRP A 15 -33.05 13.27 -2.11
CA TRP A 15 -33.89 12.30 -1.42
C TRP A 15 -35.36 12.47 -1.77
N LYS A 16 -35.86 13.71 -1.73
CA LYS A 16 -37.28 14.00 -2.07
C LYS A 16 -37.56 13.60 -3.53
N GLN A 17 -36.72 14.00 -4.45
CA GLN A 17 -36.84 13.64 -5.87
C GLN A 17 -36.84 12.11 -6.09
N PHE A 18 -35.92 11.41 -5.44
CA PHE A 18 -35.83 9.96 -5.52
C PHE A 18 -37.08 9.28 -4.96
N LYS A 19 -37.59 9.76 -3.81
CA LYS A 19 -38.81 9.23 -3.21
C LYS A 19 -40.02 9.42 -4.13
N GLU A 20 -40.23 10.61 -4.68
CA GLU A 20 -41.30 10.90 -5.63
C GLU A 20 -41.22 10.06 -6.89
N ALA A 21 -39.99 9.81 -7.40
CA ALA A 21 -39.78 8.95 -8.55
C ALA A 21 -40.07 7.46 -8.22
N SER A 22 -39.65 6.98 -7.07
CA SER A 22 -39.93 5.62 -6.59
C SER A 22 -41.43 5.36 -6.44
N GLU A 23 -42.16 6.30 -5.86
CA GLU A 23 -43.65 6.22 -5.73
C GLU A 23 -44.35 6.13 -7.10
N LYS A 24 -43.83 6.86 -8.11
CA LYS A 24 -44.39 6.83 -9.47
C LYS A 24 -44.09 5.51 -10.21
N THR A 25 -42.97 4.87 -9.93
CA THR A 25 -42.62 3.59 -10.57
C THR A 25 -43.29 2.38 -9.91
N GLY A 26 -43.81 2.54 -8.68
CA GLY A 26 -44.35 1.44 -7.88
C GLY A 26 -43.30 0.39 -7.49
N ASP A 27 -42.02 0.77 -7.47
CA ASP A 27 -40.90 -0.12 -7.10
C ASP A 27 -40.90 -0.37 -5.60
N ASP A 28 -41.28 -1.55 -5.19
CA ASP A 28 -41.36 -2.02 -3.81
C ASP A 28 -40.21 -2.96 -3.39
N ARG A 29 -39.20 -3.13 -4.26
CA ARG A 29 -38.05 -4.03 -3.98
C ARG A 29 -37.24 -3.62 -2.77
N PHE A 30 -37.24 -2.33 -2.40
CA PHE A 30 -36.46 -1.79 -1.30
C PHE A 30 -37.29 -0.92 -0.37
N VAL A 31 -37.02 -1.05 0.95
CA VAL A 31 -37.64 -0.17 1.96
C VAL A 31 -36.94 1.19 1.96
N LEU A 32 -37.64 2.20 1.47
CA LEU A 32 -37.18 3.57 1.43
C LEU A 32 -37.53 4.30 2.72
N SER A 33 -36.53 4.61 3.57
CA SER A 33 -36.75 5.26 4.87
C SER A 33 -35.62 6.24 5.19
N ALA A 34 -36.01 7.42 5.73
CA ALA A 34 -35.06 8.40 6.24
C ALA A 34 -34.17 7.86 7.39
N LYS A 35 -34.62 6.82 8.09
CA LYS A 35 -33.85 6.16 9.15
C LYS A 35 -32.58 5.49 8.60
N ASN A 36 -32.57 5.20 7.29
CA ASN A 36 -31.46 4.55 6.60
C ASN A 36 -30.54 5.56 5.86
N PHE A 37 -30.61 6.85 6.20
CA PHE A 37 -29.73 7.84 5.58
C PHE A 37 -28.27 7.53 5.84
N TYR A 38 -27.49 7.53 4.74
CA TYR A 38 -26.03 7.47 4.74
C TYR A 38 -25.49 8.54 3.78
N PRO A 39 -25.42 9.82 4.21
CA PRO A 39 -25.10 10.92 3.33
C PRO A 39 -23.66 10.89 2.82
N ILE A 40 -23.47 10.70 1.53
CA ILE A 40 -22.19 10.88 0.85
C ILE A 40 -22.20 12.26 0.18
N LEU A 41 -21.48 13.21 0.74
CA LEU A 41 -21.60 14.63 0.39
C LEU A 41 -20.46 15.20 -0.47
N HIS A 42 -19.42 14.38 -0.78
CA HIS A 42 -18.18 14.89 -1.34
C HIS A 42 -17.77 14.25 -2.69
N GLU A 43 -18.57 13.34 -3.23
CA GLU A 43 -18.19 12.53 -4.41
C GLU A 43 -18.75 13.08 -5.74
N LYS A 44 -19.48 14.22 -5.73
CA LYS A 44 -20.03 14.84 -6.94
C LYS A 44 -18.98 15.68 -7.67
N GLY A 45 -18.01 15.02 -8.23
CA GLY A 45 -16.97 15.64 -9.04
C GLY A 45 -16.96 15.09 -10.47
N SER A 46 -16.31 15.80 -11.40
CA SER A 46 -16.09 15.35 -12.77
C SER A 46 -15.00 14.29 -12.89
N THR A 47 -14.17 14.11 -11.85
CA THR A 47 -13.07 13.16 -11.80
C THR A 47 -13.06 12.43 -10.47
N GLN A 48 -12.75 11.14 -10.51
CA GLN A 48 -12.55 10.35 -9.30
C GLN A 48 -11.22 10.74 -8.65
N TYR A 49 -11.26 11.12 -7.36
CA TYR A 49 -10.05 11.28 -6.56
C TYR A 49 -9.49 9.90 -6.19
N PHE A 50 -8.20 9.74 -6.32
CA PHE A 50 -7.48 8.55 -5.87
C PHE A 50 -6.06 8.93 -5.41
N ASP A 51 -5.52 8.14 -4.50
CA ASP A 51 -4.12 8.25 -4.11
C ASP A 51 -3.24 7.64 -5.22
N ARG A 52 -2.50 8.50 -5.92
CA ARG A 52 -1.66 8.10 -7.06
C ARG A 52 -0.61 7.08 -6.64
N HIS A 53 0.05 7.30 -5.52
CA HIS A 53 1.11 6.41 -5.04
C HIS A 53 0.55 5.01 -4.81
N TYR A 54 -0.57 4.90 -4.10
CA TYR A 54 -1.21 3.62 -3.77
C TYR A 54 -1.98 2.95 -4.93
N ILE A 55 -2.03 3.59 -6.10
CA ILE A 55 -2.54 2.96 -7.33
C ILE A 55 -1.39 2.56 -8.26
N TYR A 56 -0.43 3.45 -8.48
CA TYR A 56 0.62 3.21 -9.48
C TYR A 56 1.68 2.22 -9.02
N HIS A 57 2.19 2.33 -7.77
CA HIS A 57 3.24 1.43 -7.32
C HIS A 57 2.81 -0.04 -7.22
N PRO A 58 1.61 -0.40 -6.69
CA PRO A 58 1.18 -1.79 -6.68
C PRO A 58 0.97 -2.34 -8.10
N ALA A 59 0.46 -1.48 -9.00
CA ALA A 59 0.26 -1.86 -10.39
C ALA A 59 1.59 -2.09 -11.13
N TRP A 60 2.62 -1.27 -10.86
CA TRP A 60 3.98 -1.48 -11.34
C TRP A 60 4.56 -2.79 -10.80
N ALA A 61 4.52 -2.98 -9.49
CA ALA A 61 5.08 -4.17 -8.84
C ALA A 61 4.40 -5.47 -9.33
N ALA A 62 3.08 -5.47 -9.50
CA ALA A 62 2.35 -6.63 -10.04
C ALA A 62 2.78 -6.97 -11.48
N ARG A 63 3.03 -5.94 -12.34
CA ARG A 63 3.56 -6.15 -13.70
C ARG A 63 4.98 -6.75 -13.67
N LYS A 64 5.84 -6.24 -12.78
CA LYS A 64 7.19 -6.77 -12.61
C LYS A 64 7.17 -8.22 -12.13
N LEU A 65 6.33 -8.57 -11.18
CA LEU A 65 6.17 -9.94 -10.73
C LEU A 65 5.65 -10.87 -11.84
N LYS A 66 4.76 -10.39 -12.68
CA LYS A 66 4.30 -11.15 -13.85
C LYS A 66 5.42 -11.38 -14.87
N GLU A 67 6.30 -10.38 -15.10
CA GLU A 67 7.47 -10.51 -15.98
C GLU A 67 8.51 -11.47 -15.38
N ILE A 68 8.82 -11.36 -14.08
CA ILE A 68 9.77 -12.21 -13.36
C ILE A 68 9.24 -13.64 -13.24
N SER A 69 7.92 -13.80 -13.05
CA SER A 69 7.24 -15.09 -12.93
C SER A 69 7.88 -16.04 -11.90
N PRO A 70 8.10 -15.61 -10.64
CA PRO A 70 8.72 -16.46 -9.64
C PRO A 70 7.76 -17.59 -9.24
N GLU A 71 8.32 -18.71 -8.74
CA GLU A 71 7.55 -19.83 -8.20
C GLU A 71 6.68 -19.41 -7.01
N PHE A 72 7.19 -18.53 -6.17
CA PHE A 72 6.45 -17.83 -5.11
C PHE A 72 7.10 -16.47 -4.84
N HIS A 73 6.36 -15.59 -4.18
CA HIS A 73 6.81 -14.26 -3.81
C HIS A 73 6.70 -14.05 -2.30
N ILE A 74 7.72 -13.43 -1.71
CA ILE A 74 7.70 -12.97 -0.32
C ILE A 74 7.49 -11.46 -0.32
N ASP A 75 6.47 -11.02 0.41
CA ASP A 75 6.18 -9.61 0.60
C ASP A 75 6.31 -9.23 2.08
N ILE A 76 7.11 -8.19 2.37
CA ILE A 76 7.32 -7.68 3.70
C ILE A 76 6.58 -6.37 3.87
N SER A 77 5.46 -6.42 4.59
CA SER A 77 4.69 -5.27 5.07
C SER A 77 4.22 -4.28 4.00
N SER A 78 4.14 -4.67 2.72
CA SER A 78 3.48 -3.85 1.69
C SER A 78 1.96 -3.81 1.96
N THR A 79 1.20 -3.19 1.08
CA THR A 79 -0.25 -3.15 1.26
C THR A 79 -0.89 -4.53 1.06
N LEU A 80 -1.84 -4.90 1.92
CA LEU A 80 -2.60 -6.15 1.76
C LEU A 80 -3.32 -6.24 0.43
N ASN A 81 -3.82 -5.12 -0.10
CA ASN A 81 -4.45 -5.07 -1.43
C ASN A 81 -3.50 -5.55 -2.53
N PHE A 82 -2.23 -5.13 -2.49
CA PHE A 82 -1.23 -5.60 -3.43
C PHE A 82 -1.00 -7.10 -3.30
N SER A 83 -0.63 -7.56 -2.11
CA SER A 83 -0.22 -8.94 -1.86
C SER A 83 -1.36 -9.93 -2.12
N THR A 84 -2.60 -9.59 -1.74
CA THR A 84 -3.77 -10.43 -2.00
C THR A 84 -4.15 -10.49 -3.48
N LEU A 85 -4.03 -9.39 -4.24
CA LEU A 85 -4.24 -9.40 -5.68
C LEU A 85 -3.16 -10.19 -6.43
N VAL A 86 -1.90 -10.08 -6.03
CA VAL A 86 -0.80 -10.87 -6.59
C VAL A 86 -1.00 -12.36 -6.35
N SER A 87 -1.57 -12.76 -5.21
CA SER A 87 -1.83 -14.16 -4.88
C SER A 87 -2.79 -14.86 -5.85
N ALA A 88 -3.52 -14.11 -6.68
CA ALA A 88 -4.37 -14.67 -7.73
C ALA A 88 -3.56 -15.35 -8.86
N PHE A 89 -2.27 -15.02 -9.04
CA PHE A 89 -1.45 -15.54 -10.13
C PHE A 89 -0.03 -16.00 -9.72
N ILE A 90 0.43 -15.64 -8.51
CA ILE A 90 1.68 -16.12 -7.90
C ILE A 90 1.41 -16.44 -6.43
N PRO A 91 1.81 -17.59 -5.88
CA PRO A 91 1.73 -17.84 -4.44
C PRO A 91 2.49 -16.77 -3.65
N VAL A 92 1.83 -16.14 -2.67
CA VAL A 92 2.40 -15.07 -1.84
C VAL A 92 2.51 -15.50 -0.39
N LYS A 93 3.67 -15.25 0.20
CA LYS A 93 3.91 -15.32 1.64
C LYS A 93 4.12 -13.89 2.16
N PHE A 94 3.09 -13.35 2.78
CA PHE A 94 3.09 -12.01 3.36
C PHE A 94 3.61 -12.06 4.80
N TYR A 95 4.50 -11.15 5.15
CA TYR A 95 5.01 -11.00 6.50
C TYR A 95 4.90 -9.57 6.97
N ASP A 96 4.39 -9.39 8.18
CA ASP A 96 4.28 -8.08 8.83
C ASP A 96 4.59 -8.21 10.32
N TYR A 97 5.00 -7.12 10.94
CA TYR A 97 5.17 -7.06 12.39
C TYR A 97 3.86 -7.38 13.12
N ARG A 98 2.74 -7.05 12.51
CA ARG A 98 1.37 -7.33 12.95
C ARG A 98 0.62 -8.07 11.85
N PRO A 99 0.78 -9.40 11.74
CA PRO A 99 0.22 -10.16 10.64
C PRO A 99 -1.30 -10.01 10.56
N ALA A 100 -1.82 -9.96 9.33
CA ALA A 100 -3.25 -9.94 9.10
C ALA A 100 -3.85 -11.34 9.18
N ASP A 101 -5.00 -11.48 9.83
CA ASP A 101 -5.77 -12.74 9.85
C ASP A 101 -6.64 -12.81 8.58
N ILE A 102 -6.05 -13.39 7.52
CA ILE A 102 -6.69 -13.53 6.21
C ILE A 102 -6.56 -14.98 5.74
N THR A 103 -7.68 -15.57 5.33
CA THR A 103 -7.73 -16.86 4.65
C THR A 103 -8.05 -16.64 3.18
N LEU A 104 -7.07 -16.90 2.31
CA LEU A 104 -7.19 -16.75 0.86
C LEU A 104 -6.32 -17.81 0.16
N SER A 105 -6.77 -18.32 -1.00
CA SER A 105 -5.98 -19.28 -1.78
C SER A 105 -4.67 -18.66 -2.26
N ASN A 106 -3.60 -19.44 -2.28
CA ASN A 106 -2.24 -19.01 -2.65
C ASN A 106 -1.68 -17.85 -1.81
N PHE A 107 -2.25 -17.58 -0.63
CA PHE A 107 -1.81 -16.52 0.26
C PHE A 107 -1.58 -17.09 1.68
N SER A 108 -0.48 -16.72 2.27
CA SER A 108 -0.22 -16.97 3.70
C SER A 108 0.27 -15.70 4.36
N SER A 109 -0.15 -15.48 5.61
CA SER A 109 0.27 -14.35 6.43
C SER A 109 1.03 -14.84 7.64
N GLY A 110 2.16 -14.20 7.98
CA GLY A 110 2.99 -14.53 9.11
C GLY A 110 3.58 -13.30 9.79
N SER A 111 4.05 -13.48 11.03
CA SER A 111 4.76 -12.41 11.76
C SER A 111 6.23 -12.40 11.37
N ALA A 112 6.78 -11.21 11.10
CA ALA A 112 8.22 -11.01 10.99
C ALA A 112 8.62 -9.61 11.47
N ASN A 113 9.84 -9.53 12.00
CA ASN A 113 10.51 -8.28 12.30
C ASN A 113 11.47 -7.97 11.15
N LEU A 114 11.27 -6.85 10.47
CA LEU A 114 12.09 -6.43 9.33
C LEU A 114 13.57 -6.19 9.72
N LEU A 115 13.87 -6.00 11.00
CA LEU A 115 15.24 -5.90 11.49
C LEU A 115 15.92 -7.28 11.72
N LYS A 116 15.15 -8.38 11.63
CA LYS A 116 15.62 -9.76 11.77
C LYS A 116 14.62 -10.70 11.12
N LEU A 117 14.70 -10.84 9.81
CA LEU A 117 13.81 -11.71 9.04
C LEU A 117 14.08 -13.19 9.33
N PRO A 118 13.05 -14.04 9.40
CA PRO A 118 13.18 -15.46 9.75
C PRO A 118 13.67 -16.30 8.55
N PHE A 119 14.58 -15.76 7.74
CA PHE A 119 15.12 -16.44 6.57
C PHE A 119 16.64 -16.56 6.66
N LEU A 120 17.19 -17.61 6.04
CA LEU A 120 18.63 -17.76 5.88
C LEU A 120 19.17 -16.75 4.86
N ASP A 121 20.49 -16.54 4.91
CA ASP A 121 21.18 -15.69 3.96
C ASP A 121 21.03 -16.25 2.54
N ASN A 122 20.80 -15.38 1.56
CA ASN A 122 20.77 -15.73 0.13
C ASN A 122 19.79 -16.85 -0.23
N THR A 123 18.55 -16.82 0.33
CA THR A 123 17.56 -17.88 0.06
C THR A 123 16.28 -17.40 -0.63
N ILE A 124 16.07 -16.09 -0.75
CA ILE A 124 14.82 -15.54 -1.28
C ILE A 124 15.01 -15.04 -2.71
N LYS A 125 14.34 -15.66 -3.66
CA LYS A 125 14.43 -15.31 -5.10
C LYS A 125 13.59 -14.09 -5.49
N SER A 126 12.48 -13.86 -4.80
CA SER A 126 11.53 -12.79 -5.12
C SER A 126 10.98 -12.16 -3.84
N LEU A 127 11.32 -10.90 -3.63
CA LEU A 127 11.06 -10.17 -2.40
C LEU A 127 10.50 -8.78 -2.72
N SER A 128 9.54 -8.30 -1.93
CA SER A 128 9.11 -6.91 -1.94
C SER A 128 9.04 -6.31 -0.54
N CYS A 129 9.27 -5.00 -0.46
CA CYS A 129 9.04 -4.18 0.72
C CYS A 129 8.70 -2.76 0.26
N MET A 130 7.42 -2.42 0.24
CA MET A 130 6.94 -1.19 -0.36
C MET A 130 6.23 -0.31 0.65
N HIS A 131 6.64 0.96 0.77
CA HIS A 131 6.13 1.93 1.73
C HIS A 131 6.17 1.46 3.19
N THR A 132 7.31 0.89 3.58
CA THR A 132 7.53 0.36 4.94
C THR A 132 8.82 0.88 5.55
N LEU A 133 9.92 0.84 4.79
CA LEU A 133 11.27 1.21 5.27
C LEU A 133 11.32 2.63 5.86
N GLU A 134 10.60 3.56 5.25
CA GLU A 134 10.55 4.95 5.68
C GLU A 134 9.95 5.17 7.06
N HIS A 135 9.22 4.18 7.59
CA HIS A 135 8.54 4.26 8.87
C HIS A 135 9.30 3.62 10.04
N ILE A 136 10.21 2.69 9.74
CA ILE A 136 10.88 1.86 10.77
C ILE A 136 11.73 2.71 11.71
N GLY A 137 11.59 2.49 13.02
CA GLY A 137 12.35 3.19 14.07
C GLY A 137 11.85 4.60 14.40
N LEU A 138 10.68 5.01 13.87
CA LEU A 138 10.05 6.29 14.22
C LEU A 138 9.02 6.19 15.37
N GLY A 139 8.76 4.98 15.88
CA GLY A 139 7.80 4.73 16.96
C GLY A 139 6.34 4.83 16.52
N ARG A 140 6.05 4.96 15.21
CA ARG A 140 4.71 5.14 14.66
C ARG A 140 3.78 3.96 14.96
N TYR A 141 4.32 2.75 14.93
CA TYR A 141 3.57 1.51 15.11
C TYR A 141 3.83 0.82 16.45
N GLY A 142 4.43 1.55 17.42
CA GLY A 142 4.87 1.01 18.70
C GLY A 142 6.24 0.32 18.61
N ASP A 143 6.93 0.47 17.51
CA ASP A 143 8.31 0.02 17.31
C ASP A 143 9.28 0.88 18.14
N PRO A 144 10.42 0.33 18.60
CA PRO A 144 11.44 1.09 19.30
C PRO A 144 11.96 2.25 18.46
N ILE A 145 12.16 3.41 19.11
CA ILE A 145 12.77 4.59 18.43
C ILE A 145 14.24 4.31 18.20
N ASP A 146 14.62 4.26 16.92
CA ASP A 146 16.00 4.06 16.49
C ASP A 146 16.24 4.72 15.12
N PRO A 147 17.05 5.79 15.07
CA PRO A 147 17.30 6.54 13.85
C PRO A 147 17.94 5.75 12.71
N THR A 148 18.55 4.59 12.99
CA THR A 148 19.27 3.75 12.03
C THR A 148 18.55 2.48 11.62
N SER A 149 17.36 2.26 12.13
CA SER A 149 16.59 1.03 11.88
C SER A 149 16.27 0.79 10.41
N ASP A 150 16.02 1.85 9.65
CA ASP A 150 15.77 1.77 8.21
C ASP A 150 16.97 1.21 7.44
N ILE A 151 18.18 1.66 7.76
CA ILE A 151 19.42 1.14 7.15
C ILE A 151 19.61 -0.34 7.50
N ARG A 152 19.36 -0.72 8.76
CA ARG A 152 19.46 -2.13 9.19
C ARG A 152 18.41 -2.99 8.50
N ALA A 153 17.17 -2.47 8.33
CA ALA A 153 16.10 -3.13 7.58
C ALA A 153 16.48 -3.34 6.10
N MET A 154 17.06 -2.33 5.45
CA MET A 154 17.54 -2.45 4.06
C MET A 154 18.63 -3.53 3.94
N LYS A 155 19.59 -3.55 4.86
CA LYS A 155 20.63 -4.59 4.88
C LYS A 155 20.09 -5.98 5.16
N GLU A 156 19.04 -6.10 5.95
CA GLU A 156 18.39 -7.36 6.22
C GLU A 156 17.65 -7.90 4.99
N LEU A 157 16.99 -7.02 4.22
CA LEU A 157 16.42 -7.39 2.91
C LEU A 157 17.50 -7.85 1.93
N GLU A 158 18.66 -7.16 1.90
CA GLU A 158 19.79 -7.54 1.08
C GLU A 158 20.37 -8.90 1.50
N ARG A 159 20.52 -9.16 2.81
CA ARG A 159 21.05 -10.41 3.36
C ARG A 159 20.26 -11.64 2.92
N VAL A 160 18.92 -11.56 2.96
CA VAL A 160 18.06 -12.72 2.64
C VAL A 160 17.88 -12.94 1.15
N LEU A 161 18.18 -11.94 0.31
CA LEU A 161 18.00 -12.03 -1.13
C LEU A 161 19.03 -12.97 -1.75
N GLU A 162 18.57 -13.95 -2.53
CA GLU A 162 19.43 -14.89 -3.26
C GLU A 162 20.20 -14.16 -4.38
N VAL A 163 21.39 -14.63 -4.70
CA VAL A 163 22.16 -14.13 -5.85
C VAL A 163 21.34 -14.33 -7.14
N GLY A 164 21.11 -13.24 -7.87
CA GLY A 164 20.23 -13.23 -9.03
C GLY A 164 18.74 -13.12 -8.71
N GLY A 165 18.38 -13.02 -7.43
CA GLY A 165 17.03 -12.72 -6.98
C GLY A 165 16.60 -11.28 -7.28
N ASN A 166 15.30 -10.99 -7.10
CA ASN A 166 14.71 -9.70 -7.40
C ASN A 166 14.11 -9.09 -6.11
N LEU A 167 14.47 -7.84 -5.84
CA LEU A 167 13.93 -7.05 -4.74
C LEU A 167 13.16 -5.85 -5.31
N LEU A 168 11.87 -5.75 -5.00
CA LEU A 168 11.03 -4.61 -5.33
C LEU A 168 10.88 -3.71 -4.11
N ILE A 169 11.30 -2.46 -4.23
CA ILE A 169 11.24 -1.46 -3.16
C ILE A 169 10.49 -0.22 -3.64
N VAL A 170 9.68 0.33 -2.76
CA VAL A 170 9.07 1.65 -2.95
C VAL A 170 9.26 2.45 -1.67
N VAL A 171 9.80 3.64 -1.80
CA VAL A 171 10.00 4.61 -0.71
C VAL A 171 9.80 6.03 -1.23
N PRO A 172 9.46 7.00 -0.37
CA PRO A 172 9.42 8.40 -0.74
C PRO A 172 10.82 8.91 -1.13
N ILE A 173 10.92 9.49 -2.33
CA ILE A 173 12.17 10.07 -2.85
C ILE A 173 12.05 11.59 -2.96
N GLY A 174 13.08 12.32 -2.50
CA GLY A 174 13.12 13.77 -2.56
C GLY A 174 14.32 14.35 -1.84
N LYS A 175 14.17 15.57 -1.30
CA LYS A 175 15.17 16.16 -0.41
C LYS A 175 15.19 15.38 0.91
N PRO A 176 16.33 14.83 1.35
CA PRO A 176 16.40 14.05 2.59
C PRO A 176 15.77 14.75 3.77
N THR A 177 14.75 14.17 4.35
CA THR A 177 13.96 14.78 5.42
C THR A 177 13.33 13.71 6.30
N ILE A 178 13.28 13.95 7.62
CA ILE A 178 12.49 13.16 8.55
C ILE A 178 11.23 13.95 8.92
N GLN A 179 10.08 13.45 8.56
CA GLN A 179 8.78 13.92 9.06
C GLN A 179 8.40 13.06 10.27
N PHE A 180 8.89 13.46 11.44
CA PHE A 180 8.68 12.68 12.68
C PHE A 180 7.19 12.76 13.11
N ASN A 181 6.53 11.68 13.47
CA ASN A 181 6.80 10.25 13.40
C ASN A 181 6.12 9.59 12.17
N SER A 182 5.98 10.36 11.09
CA SER A 182 5.31 9.93 9.87
C SER A 182 6.21 9.04 9.01
N GLN A 183 7.28 9.60 8.46
CA GLN A 183 8.11 8.92 7.47
C GLN A 183 9.47 9.61 7.25
N ARG A 184 10.39 8.89 6.61
CA ARG A 184 11.59 9.45 5.98
C ARG A 184 11.34 9.69 4.50
N ILE A 185 11.94 10.75 3.97
CA ILE A 185 12.08 11.01 2.53
C ILE A 185 13.55 10.84 2.23
N TYR A 186 13.91 9.99 1.28
CA TYR A 186 15.29 9.67 0.92
C TYR A 186 15.71 10.42 -0.34
N SER A 187 17.03 10.66 -0.51
CA SER A 187 17.55 10.85 -1.85
C SER A 187 17.69 9.51 -2.57
N TYR A 188 17.73 9.53 -3.90
CA TYR A 188 18.02 8.35 -4.71
C TYR A 188 19.33 7.70 -4.27
N ASP A 189 20.39 8.49 -4.10
CA ASP A 189 21.72 7.99 -3.72
C ASP A 189 21.74 7.33 -2.34
N GLN A 190 20.95 7.84 -1.38
CA GLN A 190 20.86 7.20 -0.05
C GLN A 190 20.32 5.78 -0.15
N VAL A 191 19.28 5.56 -0.98
CA VAL A 191 18.71 4.23 -1.17
C VAL A 191 19.70 3.32 -1.89
N VAL A 192 20.23 3.74 -3.04
CA VAL A 192 21.12 2.93 -3.89
C VAL A 192 22.41 2.57 -3.16
N ASN A 193 23.02 3.55 -2.47
CA ASN A 193 24.27 3.31 -1.73
C ASN A 193 24.09 2.38 -0.52
N THR A 194 22.89 2.33 0.07
CA THR A 194 22.59 1.40 1.16
C THR A 194 22.50 -0.03 0.68
N PHE A 195 21.96 -0.26 -0.54
CA PHE A 195 21.92 -1.57 -1.21
C PHE A 195 23.18 -1.80 -2.08
N SER A 196 24.37 -1.65 -1.48
CA SER A 196 25.64 -1.60 -2.19
C SER A 196 26.02 -2.88 -2.94
N HIS A 197 25.45 -4.03 -2.60
CA HIS A 197 25.69 -5.33 -3.25
C HIS A 197 24.60 -5.67 -4.27
N LEU A 198 23.57 -4.83 -4.44
CA LEU A 198 22.52 -5.03 -5.42
C LEU A 198 22.73 -4.14 -6.65
N GLN A 199 22.27 -4.63 -7.79
CA GLN A 199 22.27 -3.86 -9.04
C GLN A 199 20.89 -3.29 -9.29
N VAL A 200 20.77 -1.98 -9.48
CA VAL A 200 19.52 -1.35 -9.92
C VAL A 200 19.21 -1.82 -11.35
N ARG A 201 18.09 -2.48 -11.52
CA ARG A 201 17.57 -2.96 -12.82
C ARG A 201 16.65 -1.95 -13.47
N GLU A 202 15.82 -1.31 -12.66
CA GLU A 202 14.84 -0.34 -13.08
C GLU A 202 14.61 0.68 -11.94
N PHE A 203 14.40 1.91 -12.32
CA PHE A 203 13.96 2.99 -11.43
C PHE A 203 12.79 3.72 -12.09
N THR A 204 11.69 3.86 -11.36
CA THR A 204 10.53 4.62 -11.78
C THR A 204 10.19 5.64 -10.70
N LEU A 205 10.08 6.91 -11.09
CA LEU A 205 9.65 7.99 -10.22
C LEU A 205 8.19 8.31 -10.51
N LEU A 206 7.37 8.27 -9.47
CA LEU A 206 6.01 8.81 -9.51
C LEU A 206 6.02 10.18 -8.84
N THR A 207 5.80 11.22 -9.62
CA THR A 207 5.75 12.60 -9.10
C THR A 207 4.38 12.93 -8.51
N ASP A 208 4.33 13.86 -7.53
CA ASP A 208 3.09 14.27 -6.87
C ASP A 208 2.07 14.89 -7.85
N ASP A 209 2.55 15.51 -8.94
CA ASP A 209 1.71 16.07 -10.00
C ASP A 209 1.29 15.03 -11.07
N GLY A 210 1.80 13.80 -10.98
CA GLY A 210 1.45 12.67 -11.84
C GLY A 210 2.01 12.74 -13.26
N LYS A 211 3.16 13.42 -13.43
CA LYS A 211 3.92 13.45 -14.69
C LYS A 211 5.05 12.45 -14.70
#